data_cadab1e9adc43ccb381623218c907bfa
#
_entry.id   cadab1e9adc43ccb381623218c907bfa
#
_cell.length_a   1.000
_cell.length_b   1.000
_cell.length_c   1.000
_cell.angle_alpha   90.00
_cell.angle_beta   90.00
_cell.angle_gamma   90.00
#
_symmetry.space_group_name_H-M   'P 1'
#
loop_
_entity.id
_entity.type
_entity.pdbx_description
1 polymer ?
#
loop_
_entity_poly.entity_id
_entity_poly.type
_entity_poly.pdbx_seq_one_letter_code
_entity_poly.pdbx_strand_id
1 'polypeptide(L)'
;RMLAGLEKIDSGEIIYNGESLPIDELEKRKLLGFVFQDFQLFPHLTVLENLVLSPIKTMNMEKNDAEKKAIELLEKLGLEKQINNYPTSLSGGQKQRVALARAMMINPKIIGYDEPTSALDPELRLEVEKLILKNRELGITQIVVTHDLQFAENIADSILKVEPK
;
A
#
# COMPACT_ATOMS: atom_id res chain seq x y z
N ARG A 1 -7.08 -9.51 1.16
CA ARG A 1 -6.25 -10.39 2.02
C ARG A 1 -5.80 -11.64 1.27
N MET A 2 -6.71 -12.33 0.56
CA MET A 2 -6.36 -13.49 -0.27
C MET A 2 -5.29 -13.16 -1.33
N LEU A 3 -5.42 -12.05 -2.05
CA LEU A 3 -4.40 -11.61 -3.02
C LEU A 3 -3.02 -11.33 -2.40
N ALA A 4 -2.97 -10.97 -1.14
CA ALA A 4 -1.74 -10.78 -0.38
C ALA A 4 -1.18 -12.06 0.26
N GLY A 5 -1.77 -13.23 -0.06
CA GLY A 5 -1.34 -14.52 0.49
C GLY A 5 -1.62 -14.72 1.99
N LEU A 6 -2.39 -13.81 2.61
CA LEU A 6 -2.68 -13.87 4.06
C LEU A 6 -3.85 -14.80 4.41
N GLU A 7 -4.66 -15.13 3.43
CA GLU A 7 -5.78 -16.06 3.56
C GLU A 7 -5.78 -17.03 2.39
N LYS A 8 -6.18 -18.27 2.64
CA LYS A 8 -6.27 -19.29 1.59
C LYS A 8 -7.45 -19.02 0.67
N ILE A 9 -7.26 -19.29 -0.60
CA ILE A 9 -8.33 -19.32 -1.62
C ILE A 9 -8.90 -20.73 -1.64
N ASP A 10 -10.23 -20.86 -1.55
CA ASP A 10 -10.93 -22.14 -1.66
C ASP A 10 -10.91 -22.64 -3.11
N SER A 11 -11.14 -21.74 -4.09
CA SER A 11 -11.14 -22.03 -5.52
C SER A 11 -11.01 -20.74 -6.33
N GLY A 12 -10.57 -20.85 -7.57
CA GLY A 12 -10.42 -19.74 -8.51
C GLY A 12 -9.00 -19.62 -9.03
N GLU A 13 -8.79 -18.66 -9.92
CA GLU A 13 -7.49 -18.37 -10.49
C GLU A 13 -7.24 -16.87 -10.53
N ILE A 14 -5.98 -16.47 -10.56
CA ILE A 14 -5.55 -15.10 -10.79
C ILE A 14 -4.98 -15.02 -12.18
N ILE A 15 -5.54 -14.14 -13.00
CA ILE A 15 -5.02 -13.86 -14.35
C ILE A 15 -4.37 -12.48 -14.34
N TYR A 16 -3.07 -12.43 -14.63
CA TYR A 16 -2.30 -11.20 -14.75
C TYR A 16 -1.72 -11.09 -16.16
N ASN A 17 -2.10 -10.05 -16.89
CA ASN A 17 -1.70 -9.84 -18.30
C ASN A 17 -1.95 -11.07 -19.21
N GLY A 18 -3.05 -11.80 -18.97
CA GLY A 18 -3.39 -13.00 -19.74
C GLY A 18 -2.70 -14.29 -19.29
N GLU A 19 -1.81 -14.23 -18.30
CA GLU A 19 -1.14 -15.39 -17.70
C GLU A 19 -1.86 -15.79 -16.40
N SER A 20 -2.25 -17.07 -16.28
CA SER A 20 -2.78 -17.61 -15.01
C SER A 20 -1.62 -17.78 -14.03
N LEU A 21 -1.72 -17.13 -12.87
CA LEU A 21 -0.68 -17.13 -11.83
C LEU A 21 -1.16 -17.84 -10.58
N PRO A 22 -0.33 -18.70 -9.97
CA PRO A 22 -0.51 -19.07 -8.57
C PRO A 22 -0.49 -17.83 -7.67
N ILE A 23 -1.25 -17.86 -6.57
CA ILE A 23 -1.40 -16.68 -5.70
C ILE A 23 -0.06 -16.20 -5.10
N ASP A 24 0.81 -17.13 -4.78
CA ASP A 24 2.13 -16.87 -4.22
C ASP A 24 3.11 -16.23 -5.24
N GLU A 25 2.81 -16.33 -6.54
CA GLU A 25 3.59 -15.66 -7.58
C GLU A 25 3.46 -14.12 -7.52
N LEU A 26 2.33 -13.57 -7.10
CA LEU A 26 2.19 -12.12 -6.93
C LEU A 26 3.21 -11.58 -5.92
N GLU A 27 3.41 -12.31 -4.82
CA GLU A 27 4.40 -11.97 -3.81
C GLU A 27 5.83 -12.22 -4.30
N LYS A 28 6.11 -13.40 -4.85
CA LYS A 28 7.44 -13.78 -5.34
C LYS A 28 7.94 -12.82 -6.41
N ARG A 29 7.08 -12.42 -7.35
CA ARG A 29 7.40 -11.45 -8.40
C ARG A 29 7.35 -10.00 -7.93
N LYS A 30 7.04 -9.74 -6.65
CA LYS A 30 6.89 -8.39 -6.07
C LYS A 30 5.87 -7.51 -6.81
N LEU A 31 4.85 -8.15 -7.40
CA LEU A 31 3.85 -7.44 -8.20
C LEU A 31 2.87 -6.65 -7.34
N LEU A 32 2.58 -7.12 -6.11
CA LEU A 32 1.58 -6.56 -5.22
C LEU A 32 2.22 -5.87 -4.02
N GLY A 33 1.96 -4.58 -3.87
CA GLY A 33 2.10 -3.84 -2.61
C GLY A 33 0.77 -3.84 -1.84
N PHE A 34 0.80 -3.86 -0.52
CA PHE A 34 -0.43 -3.90 0.28
C PHE A 34 -0.42 -2.87 1.41
N VAL A 35 -1.54 -2.16 1.56
CA VAL A 35 -1.78 -1.17 2.61
C VAL A 35 -2.93 -1.69 3.46
N PHE A 36 -2.62 -2.00 4.73
CA PHE A 36 -3.56 -2.54 5.70
C PHE A 36 -4.37 -1.44 6.39
N GLN A 37 -5.56 -1.77 6.87
CA GLN A 37 -6.46 -0.89 7.60
C GLN A 37 -5.80 -0.25 8.84
N ASP A 38 -5.00 -1.03 9.58
CA ASP A 38 -4.26 -0.61 10.78
C ASP A 38 -2.81 -0.20 10.50
N PHE A 39 -2.49 0.04 9.19
CA PHE A 39 -1.20 0.42 8.66
C PHE A 39 -0.08 -0.61 8.87
N GLN A 40 -0.13 -1.43 9.89
CA GLN A 40 0.84 -2.47 10.29
C GLN A 40 2.30 -1.99 10.24
N LEU A 41 2.56 -0.78 10.72
CA LEU A 41 3.90 -0.25 10.86
C LEU A 41 4.59 -0.90 12.07
N PHE A 42 5.87 -1.21 11.95
CA PHE A 42 6.68 -1.72 13.05
C PHE A 42 6.93 -0.60 14.06
N PRO A 43 6.35 -0.66 15.28
CA PRO A 43 6.36 0.47 16.22
C PRO A 43 7.75 0.76 16.81
N HIS A 44 8.64 -0.22 16.77
CA HIS A 44 10.03 -0.13 17.28
C HIS A 44 11.04 0.30 16.21
N LEU A 45 10.59 0.51 14.97
CA LEU A 45 11.39 1.01 13.86
C LEU A 45 10.98 2.44 13.53
N THR A 46 11.92 3.26 13.11
CA THR A 46 11.66 4.59 12.56
C THR A 46 10.89 4.48 11.24
N VAL A 47 10.40 5.61 10.72
CA VAL A 47 9.77 5.69 9.40
C VAL A 47 10.71 5.17 8.32
N LEU A 48 11.97 5.64 8.30
CA LEU A 48 12.96 5.18 7.34
C LEU A 48 13.19 3.66 7.42
N GLU A 49 13.40 3.14 8.63
CA GLU A 49 13.61 1.71 8.87
C GLU A 49 12.41 0.85 8.44
N ASN A 50 11.17 1.33 8.65
CA ASN A 50 9.96 0.68 8.16
C ASN A 50 9.95 0.51 6.63
N LEU A 51 10.48 1.48 5.90
CA LEU A 51 10.53 1.44 4.43
C LEU A 51 11.65 0.52 3.93
N VAL A 52 12.84 0.61 4.49
CA VAL A 52 14.03 -0.07 3.94
C VAL A 52 14.14 -1.54 4.33
N LEU A 53 13.41 -1.97 5.37
CA LEU A 53 13.51 -3.33 5.91
C LEU A 53 13.27 -4.41 4.83
N SER A 54 12.14 -4.33 4.14
CA SER A 54 11.77 -5.33 3.11
C SER A 54 12.73 -5.30 1.91
N PRO A 55 13.03 -4.15 1.27
CA PRO A 55 13.98 -4.10 0.16
C PRO A 55 15.36 -4.70 0.48
N ILE A 56 15.90 -4.40 1.66
CA ILE A 56 17.20 -4.94 2.08
C ILE A 56 17.11 -6.44 2.32
N LYS A 57 16.08 -6.91 3.05
CA LYS A 57 15.98 -8.31 3.47
C LYS A 57 15.49 -9.28 2.40
N THR A 58 14.60 -8.82 1.51
CA THR A 58 13.92 -9.71 0.54
C THR A 58 14.31 -9.46 -0.91
N MET A 59 14.93 -8.30 -1.21
CA MET A 59 15.34 -7.94 -2.57
C MET A 59 16.86 -7.80 -2.71
N ASN A 60 17.61 -8.03 -1.62
CA ASN A 60 19.06 -7.85 -1.56
C ASN A 60 19.51 -6.45 -2.05
N MET A 61 18.65 -5.42 -1.83
CA MET A 61 19.00 -4.05 -2.19
C MET A 61 20.09 -3.55 -1.25
N GLU A 62 21.10 -2.88 -1.80
CA GLU A 62 22.13 -2.24 -1.00
C GLU A 62 21.49 -1.18 -0.09
N LYS A 63 22.01 -1.07 1.15
CA LYS A 63 21.43 -0.19 2.18
C LYS A 63 21.33 1.25 1.71
N ASN A 64 22.38 1.78 1.12
CA ASN A 64 22.42 3.17 0.64
C ASN A 64 21.37 3.43 -0.46
N ASP A 65 21.16 2.48 -1.37
CA ASP A 65 20.17 2.60 -2.43
C ASP A 65 18.74 2.52 -1.87
N ALA A 66 18.51 1.64 -0.90
CA ALA A 66 17.24 1.53 -0.21
C ALA A 66 16.90 2.82 0.55
N GLU A 67 17.85 3.38 1.30
CA GLU A 67 17.67 4.64 2.03
C GLU A 67 17.40 5.81 1.08
N LYS A 68 18.17 5.95 0.00
CA LYS A 68 17.96 6.99 -1.01
C LYS A 68 16.57 6.92 -1.60
N LYS A 69 16.14 5.73 -2.03
CA LYS A 69 14.79 5.52 -2.57
C LYS A 69 13.70 5.83 -1.55
N ALA A 70 13.89 5.41 -0.29
CA ALA A 70 12.94 5.67 0.79
C ALA A 70 12.78 7.18 1.04
N ILE A 71 13.89 7.93 1.09
CA ILE A 71 13.88 9.38 1.26
C ILE A 71 13.14 10.06 0.12
N GLU A 72 13.44 9.70 -1.14
CA GLU A 72 12.74 10.25 -2.31
C GLU A 72 11.22 9.99 -2.27
N LEU A 73 10.79 8.82 -1.80
CA LEU A 73 9.36 8.51 -1.64
C LEU A 73 8.72 9.32 -0.51
N LEU A 74 9.41 9.46 0.63
CA LEU A 74 8.92 10.23 1.77
C LEU A 74 8.79 11.71 1.43
N GLU A 75 9.73 12.28 0.70
CA GLU A 75 9.66 13.67 0.19
C GLU A 75 8.45 13.86 -0.73
N LYS A 76 8.22 12.95 -1.69
CA LYS A 76 7.06 12.99 -2.59
C LYS A 76 5.73 12.92 -1.86
N LEU A 77 5.71 12.36 -0.65
CA LEU A 77 4.53 12.21 0.21
C LEU A 77 4.46 13.27 1.33
N GLY A 78 5.38 14.25 1.34
CA GLY A 78 5.42 15.33 2.34
C GLY A 78 5.75 14.84 3.75
N LEU A 79 6.65 13.85 3.86
CA LEU A 79 7.07 13.21 5.11
C LEU A 79 8.56 13.39 5.40
N GLU A 80 9.23 14.34 4.75
CA GLU A 80 10.66 14.59 4.92
C GLU A 80 11.05 14.90 6.37
N LYS A 81 10.15 15.52 7.14
CA LYS A 81 10.38 15.85 8.56
C LYS A 81 10.18 14.66 9.50
N GLN A 82 9.52 13.59 9.03
CA GLN A 82 9.16 12.43 9.82
C GLN A 82 10.10 11.24 9.64
N ILE A 83 11.15 11.35 8.83
CA ILE A 83 12.07 10.26 8.44
C ILE A 83 12.59 9.48 9.66
N ASN A 84 12.98 10.19 10.73
CA ASN A 84 13.52 9.61 11.96
C ASN A 84 12.48 9.41 13.07
N ASN A 85 11.22 9.72 12.81
CA ASN A 85 10.15 9.56 13.79
C ASN A 85 9.75 8.08 13.90
N TYR A 86 9.20 7.72 15.06
CA TYR A 86 8.56 6.42 15.28
C TYR A 86 7.06 6.50 14.95
N PRO A 87 6.43 5.39 14.54
CA PRO A 87 5.00 5.37 14.20
C PRO A 87 4.08 5.91 15.29
N THR A 88 4.45 5.77 16.55
CA THR A 88 3.67 6.27 17.70
C THR A 88 3.53 7.78 17.75
N SER A 89 4.46 8.53 17.16
CA SER A 89 4.44 10.00 17.11
C SER A 89 3.75 10.56 15.86
N LEU A 90 3.24 9.70 14.97
CA LEU A 90 2.62 10.11 13.70
C LEU A 90 1.10 10.25 13.83
N SER A 91 0.53 11.23 13.10
CA SER A 91 -0.92 11.29 12.89
C SER A 91 -1.42 10.11 12.03
N GLY A 92 -2.74 9.87 12.00
CA GLY A 92 -3.35 8.81 11.19
C GLY A 92 -2.97 8.94 9.70
N GLY A 93 -3.11 10.14 9.12
CA GLY A 93 -2.74 10.39 7.72
C GLY A 93 -1.24 10.25 7.45
N GLN A 94 -0.36 10.61 8.41
CA GLN A 94 1.06 10.36 8.29
C GLN A 94 1.37 8.86 8.29
N LYS A 95 0.74 8.07 9.18
CA LYS A 95 0.87 6.60 9.19
C LYS A 95 0.41 5.99 7.87
N GLN A 96 -0.70 6.46 7.33
CA GLN A 96 -1.22 6.03 6.03
C GLN A 96 -0.19 6.27 4.91
N ARG A 97 0.35 7.48 4.84
CA ARG A 97 1.37 7.80 3.82
C ARG A 97 2.66 7.00 4.00
N VAL A 98 3.08 6.72 5.23
CA VAL A 98 4.22 5.82 5.50
C VAL A 98 3.92 4.39 5.04
N ALA A 99 2.73 3.86 5.32
CA ALA A 99 2.32 2.53 4.87
C ALA A 99 2.29 2.44 3.34
N LEU A 100 1.79 3.49 2.67
CA LEU A 100 1.83 3.58 1.21
C LEU A 100 3.27 3.65 0.68
N ALA A 101 4.12 4.51 1.25
CA ALA A 101 5.54 4.59 0.88
C ALA A 101 6.22 3.22 1.00
N ARG A 102 5.96 2.50 2.10
CA ARG A 102 6.47 1.14 2.30
C ARG A 102 6.01 0.17 1.22
N ALA A 103 4.73 0.21 0.84
CA ALA A 103 4.19 -0.61 -0.24
C ALA A 103 4.85 -0.28 -1.59
N MET A 104 5.20 0.99 -1.85
CA MET A 104 5.84 1.45 -3.09
C MET A 104 7.33 1.12 -3.17
N MET A 105 7.98 0.77 -2.06
CA MET A 105 9.41 0.43 -2.05
C MET A 105 9.78 -0.74 -2.98
N ILE A 106 8.85 -1.66 -3.21
CA ILE A 106 9.07 -2.83 -4.07
C ILE A 106 8.76 -2.57 -5.56
N ASN A 107 8.43 -1.31 -5.96
CA ASN A 107 7.96 -0.96 -7.31
C ASN A 107 6.77 -1.81 -7.78
N PRO A 108 5.68 -1.90 -7.02
CA PRO A 108 4.58 -2.79 -7.34
C PRO A 108 3.89 -2.37 -8.63
N LYS A 109 3.29 -3.34 -9.32
CA LYS A 109 2.38 -3.11 -10.45
C LYS A 109 0.94 -2.97 -9.99
N ILE A 110 0.65 -3.52 -8.82
CA ILE A 110 -0.67 -3.51 -8.19
C ILE A 110 -0.50 -3.04 -6.75
N ILE A 111 -1.38 -2.16 -6.27
CA ILE A 111 -1.48 -1.82 -4.84
C ILE A 111 -2.88 -2.23 -4.36
N GLY A 112 -2.92 -3.08 -3.33
CA GLY A 112 -4.13 -3.43 -2.59
C GLY A 112 -4.31 -2.52 -1.38
N TYR A 113 -5.53 -2.06 -1.15
CA TYR A 113 -5.91 -1.28 0.04
C TYR A 113 -7.05 -2.01 0.77
N ASP A 114 -6.89 -2.20 2.05
CA ASP A 114 -7.91 -2.78 2.94
C ASP A 114 -8.44 -1.66 3.83
N GLU A 115 -9.66 -1.18 3.56
CA GLU A 115 -10.36 -0.11 4.30
C GLU A 115 -9.49 1.14 4.56
N PRO A 116 -8.93 1.78 3.51
CA PRO A 116 -7.90 2.80 3.69
C PRO A 116 -8.38 4.09 4.38
N THR A 117 -9.68 4.26 4.55
CA THR A 117 -10.26 5.49 5.12
C THR A 117 -11.04 5.26 6.41
N SER A 118 -11.17 4.02 6.90
CA SER A 118 -12.08 3.63 7.99
C SER A 118 -11.81 4.32 9.34
N ALA A 119 -10.57 4.76 9.58
CA ALA A 119 -10.15 5.39 10.83
C ALA A 119 -9.71 6.86 10.65
N LEU A 120 -10.08 7.49 9.52
CA LEU A 120 -9.63 8.83 9.17
C LEU A 120 -10.78 9.85 9.28
N ASP A 121 -10.43 11.06 9.71
CA ASP A 121 -11.32 12.20 9.60
C ASP A 121 -11.52 12.63 8.13
N PRO A 122 -12.52 13.48 7.83
CA PRO A 122 -12.85 13.87 6.46
C PRO A 122 -11.70 14.52 5.68
N GLU A 123 -10.84 15.26 6.36
CA GLU A 123 -9.71 15.96 5.74
C GLU A 123 -8.63 14.95 5.29
N LEU A 124 -8.26 14.05 6.19
CA LEU A 124 -7.30 12.98 5.89
C LEU A 124 -7.82 12.00 4.83
N ARG A 125 -9.13 11.76 4.80
CA ARG A 125 -9.77 10.97 3.75
C ARG A 125 -9.54 11.58 2.35
N LEU A 126 -9.71 12.89 2.19
CA LEU A 126 -9.43 13.58 0.93
C LEU A 126 -7.95 13.47 0.52
N GLU A 127 -7.02 13.45 1.47
CA GLU A 127 -5.61 13.20 1.17
C GLU A 127 -5.39 11.80 0.61
N VAL A 128 -6.04 10.78 1.16
CA VAL A 128 -5.97 9.40 0.64
C VAL A 128 -6.57 9.29 -0.76
N GLU A 129 -7.72 9.93 -1.02
CA GLU A 129 -8.31 10.00 -2.37
C GLU A 129 -7.30 10.56 -3.39
N LYS A 130 -6.68 11.70 -3.08
CA LYS A 130 -5.66 12.32 -3.93
C LYS A 130 -4.46 11.40 -4.18
N LEU A 131 -4.00 10.66 -3.17
CA LEU A 131 -2.88 9.71 -3.31
C LEU A 131 -3.24 8.55 -4.25
N ILE A 132 -4.45 8.00 -4.11
CA ILE A 132 -4.94 6.92 -4.98
C ILE A 132 -5.04 7.43 -6.42
N LEU A 133 -5.66 8.59 -6.64
CA LEU A 133 -5.76 9.19 -7.98
C LEU A 133 -4.39 9.46 -8.60
N LYS A 134 -3.44 9.96 -7.83
CA LYS A 134 -2.06 10.18 -8.30
C LYS A 134 -1.34 8.88 -8.68
N ASN A 135 -1.54 7.80 -7.90
CA ASN A 135 -0.97 6.49 -8.25
C ASN A 135 -1.59 5.92 -9.54
N ARG A 136 -2.88 6.18 -9.79
CA ARG A 136 -3.54 5.85 -11.06
C ARG A 136 -2.88 6.55 -12.25
N GLU A 137 -2.58 7.85 -12.13
CA GLU A 137 -1.86 8.61 -13.17
C GLU A 137 -0.47 8.03 -13.47
N LEU A 138 0.17 7.40 -12.49
CA LEU A 138 1.45 6.68 -12.65
C LEU A 138 1.30 5.29 -13.28
N GLY A 139 0.08 4.89 -13.67
CA GLY A 139 -0.21 3.60 -14.31
C GLY A 139 -0.18 2.41 -13.34
N ILE A 140 -0.31 2.65 -12.04
CA ILE A 140 -0.38 1.59 -11.03
C ILE A 140 -1.82 1.10 -10.94
N THR A 141 -2.05 -0.20 -11.14
CA THR A 141 -3.35 -0.83 -10.89
C THR A 141 -3.65 -0.82 -9.39
N GLN A 142 -4.87 -0.45 -9.01
CA GLN A 142 -5.23 -0.36 -7.60
C GLN A 142 -6.51 -1.15 -7.33
N ILE A 143 -6.48 -1.93 -6.25
CA ILE A 143 -7.63 -2.71 -5.76
C ILE A 143 -7.95 -2.17 -4.37
N VAL A 144 -9.12 -1.57 -4.22
CA VAL A 144 -9.56 -0.97 -2.96
C VAL A 144 -10.75 -1.74 -2.44
N VAL A 145 -10.65 -2.24 -1.21
CA VAL A 145 -11.76 -2.82 -0.47
C VAL A 145 -12.25 -1.78 0.52
N THR A 146 -13.52 -1.40 0.41
CA THR A 146 -14.13 -0.42 1.30
C THR A 146 -15.64 -0.60 1.37
N HIS A 147 -16.25 -0.23 2.50
CA HIS A 147 -17.69 -0.11 2.67
C HIS A 147 -18.19 1.32 2.42
N ASP A 148 -17.32 2.27 2.17
CA ASP A 148 -17.63 3.66 1.90
C ASP A 148 -17.90 3.86 0.40
N LEU A 149 -19.18 3.88 0.03
CA LEU A 149 -19.61 4.00 -1.36
C LEU A 149 -19.20 5.33 -1.98
N GLN A 150 -19.26 6.44 -1.24
CA GLN A 150 -18.90 7.75 -1.75
C GLN A 150 -17.40 7.83 -2.05
N PHE A 151 -16.58 7.29 -1.17
CA PHE A 151 -15.14 7.18 -1.40
C PHE A 151 -14.85 6.33 -2.65
N ALA A 152 -15.51 5.16 -2.77
CA ALA A 152 -15.35 4.30 -3.93
C ALA A 152 -15.72 5.01 -5.24
N GLU A 153 -16.86 5.73 -5.28
CA GLU A 153 -17.30 6.49 -6.45
C GLU A 153 -16.33 7.59 -6.87
N ASN A 154 -15.64 8.22 -5.90
CA ASN A 154 -14.69 9.29 -6.19
C ASN A 154 -13.39 8.79 -6.85
N ILE A 155 -12.97 7.55 -6.56
CA ILE A 155 -11.64 7.05 -6.95
C ILE A 155 -11.65 5.95 -8.02
N ALA A 156 -12.75 5.21 -8.15
CA ALA A 156 -12.78 3.97 -8.93
C ALA A 156 -13.10 4.20 -10.42
N ASP A 157 -12.43 3.45 -11.28
CA ASP A 157 -12.82 3.29 -12.69
C ASP A 157 -13.92 2.22 -12.82
N SER A 158 -13.99 1.28 -11.88
CA SER A 158 -14.99 0.20 -11.83
C SER A 158 -15.25 -0.22 -10.39
N ILE A 159 -16.52 -0.48 -10.06
CA ILE A 159 -16.94 -0.90 -8.72
C ILE A 159 -17.61 -2.27 -8.80
N LEU A 160 -17.11 -3.22 -8.02
CA LEU A 160 -17.72 -4.52 -7.80
C LEU A 160 -18.41 -4.51 -6.42
N LYS A 161 -19.74 -4.68 -6.41
CA LYS A 161 -20.49 -4.86 -5.16
C LYS A 161 -20.49 -6.34 -4.78
N VAL A 162 -20.04 -6.63 -3.57
CA VAL A 162 -20.05 -7.98 -2.99
C VAL A 162 -21.09 -8.01 -1.90
N GLU A 163 -22.10 -8.87 -2.04
CA GLU A 163 -23.11 -9.09 -1.01
C GLU A 163 -22.64 -10.20 -0.05
N PRO A 164 -22.84 -10.03 1.26
CA PRO A 164 -22.56 -11.11 2.22
C PRO A 164 -23.49 -12.29 1.94
N LYS A 165 -22.94 -13.49 1.99
CA LYS A 165 -23.70 -14.73 1.90
C LYS A 165 -24.45 -14.99 3.19
#